data_1c82f3df078d12b45fd8f1cf3b71c02f
#
_entry.id   1c82f3df078d12b45fd8f1cf3b71c02f
#
_cell.length_a   1.000
_cell.length_b   1.000
_cell.length_c   1.000
_cell.angle_alpha   90.00
_cell.angle_beta   90.00
_cell.angle_gamma   90.00
#
_symmetry.space_group_name_H-M   'P 1'
#
loop_
_entity.id
_entity.type
_entity.pdbx_description
1 polymer ?
#
loop_
_entity_poly.entity_id
_entity_poly.type
_entity_poly.pdbx_seq_one_letter_code
_entity_poly.pdbx_strand_id
1 'polypeptide(L)'
;MPMPLWLQGVVELIVTALFSAVAVFAAMSAVWATKGFGDMEFSSVAAMSAHLWLLIHGVPLDLAAAFGASAGTMTLVPLGLSILPLLLCYRSGRRLARASYEGEFLIPVLSGSVTYALISSAMYGWASPHPQPLQALNAALVPLGIVVAGLMWGGYREARSLSRMVGVDTAEQISQMSQYSRWAGSYAWAVVRAAVVAFVALIGLGAVLLGIGILAGWSQIVATYQELHAGAVGDTAVTLLQLGFLPNLVIYAIAWSTGAGFSFGAGTSVGLTSSDAGTLPMLPILGAVPESMGTAGLLGLLVPLGAGAIAGWWFLREGEDHLDEWVALKVPFRPLSALISAVVLGVMTGILTSFGALWLGWISYGSLGIGRFTEVGAEPLTFAAHTALTVGAGVTFGMLLSRALVPDSSRELPRFADERPNLG
;
A
#
# COMPACT_ATOMS: atom_id res chain seq x y z
N MET A 1 27.07 -30.97 9.44
CA MET A 1 25.63 -31.20 9.12
C MET A 1 25.02 -29.89 8.69
N PRO A 2 24.22 -29.83 7.65
CA PRO A 2 23.50 -28.60 7.31
C PRO A 2 22.57 -28.21 8.47
N MET A 3 22.45 -26.92 8.73
CA MET A 3 21.59 -26.39 9.80
C MET A 3 20.12 -26.71 9.50
N PRO A 4 19.35 -27.24 10.46
CA PRO A 4 17.95 -27.59 10.24
C PRO A 4 17.12 -26.34 9.87
N LEU A 5 16.10 -26.49 9.03
CA LEU A 5 15.31 -25.38 8.45
C LEU A 5 14.66 -24.51 9.53
N TRP A 6 14.12 -25.10 10.58
CA TRP A 6 13.54 -24.34 11.69
C TRP A 6 14.56 -23.41 12.37
N LEU A 7 15.82 -23.88 12.53
CA LEU A 7 16.87 -23.08 13.14
C LEU A 7 17.34 -21.97 12.18
N GLN A 8 17.33 -22.22 10.86
CA GLN A 8 17.59 -21.16 9.86
C GLN A 8 16.55 -20.05 9.95
N GLY A 9 15.26 -20.37 10.09
CA GLY A 9 14.20 -19.41 10.33
C GLY A 9 14.44 -18.56 11.57
N VAL A 10 14.77 -19.20 12.68
CA VAL A 10 15.10 -18.52 13.96
C VAL A 10 16.27 -17.53 13.76
N VAL A 11 17.38 -17.99 13.22
CA VAL A 11 18.60 -17.15 13.05
C VAL A 11 18.33 -15.98 12.08
N GLU A 12 17.70 -16.23 10.93
CA GLU A 12 17.40 -15.18 9.94
C GLU A 12 16.50 -14.09 10.54
N LEU A 13 15.48 -14.48 11.36
CA LEU A 13 14.58 -13.49 11.93
C LEU A 13 15.16 -12.77 13.15
N ILE A 14 16.06 -13.39 13.94
CA ILE A 14 16.84 -12.67 14.95
C ILE A 14 17.70 -11.59 14.27
N VAL A 15 18.42 -11.96 13.21
CA VAL A 15 19.27 -11.01 12.46
C VAL A 15 18.43 -9.87 11.88
N THR A 16 17.27 -10.18 11.31
CA THR A 16 16.34 -9.19 10.74
C THR A 16 15.82 -8.22 11.81
N ALA A 17 15.37 -8.73 12.96
CA ALA A 17 14.92 -7.91 14.08
C ALA A 17 16.05 -7.01 14.61
N LEU A 18 17.25 -7.59 14.79
CA LEU A 18 18.42 -6.86 15.26
C LEU A 18 18.81 -5.70 14.32
N PHE A 19 18.91 -5.97 13.01
CA PHE A 19 19.26 -4.93 12.04
C PHE A 19 18.23 -3.80 11.99
N SER A 20 16.93 -4.12 11.99
CA SER A 20 15.88 -3.10 11.99
C SER A 20 15.86 -2.31 13.30
N ALA A 21 16.06 -2.96 14.44
CA ALA A 21 16.15 -2.29 15.74
C ALA A 21 17.37 -1.38 15.81
N VAL A 22 18.55 -1.88 15.47
CA VAL A 22 19.81 -1.09 15.47
C VAL A 22 19.68 0.15 14.57
N ALA A 23 19.03 0.06 13.42
CA ALA A 23 18.84 1.22 12.56
C ALA A 23 18.01 2.33 13.25
N VAL A 24 16.92 1.96 13.95
CA VAL A 24 16.07 2.91 14.70
C VAL A 24 16.84 3.48 15.90
N PHE A 25 17.50 2.61 16.69
CA PHE A 25 18.27 3.04 17.86
C PHE A 25 19.43 3.95 17.48
N ALA A 26 20.14 3.67 16.38
CA ALA A 26 21.24 4.50 15.90
C ALA A 26 20.75 5.89 15.48
N ALA A 27 19.63 5.98 14.76
CA ALA A 27 19.03 7.26 14.38
C ALA A 27 18.63 8.10 15.59
N MET A 28 17.93 7.49 16.55
CA MET A 28 17.50 8.16 17.79
C MET A 28 18.69 8.57 18.66
N SER A 29 19.72 7.71 18.77
CA SER A 29 20.96 8.03 19.50
C SER A 29 21.74 9.17 18.86
N ALA A 30 21.74 9.29 17.52
CA ALA A 30 22.36 10.41 16.82
C ALA A 30 21.67 11.74 17.16
N VAL A 31 20.34 11.76 17.19
CA VAL A 31 19.57 12.95 17.61
C VAL A 31 19.85 13.30 19.07
N TRP A 32 19.89 12.29 19.96
CA TRP A 32 20.23 12.50 21.37
C TRP A 32 21.62 13.08 21.57
N ALA A 33 22.63 12.56 20.87
CA ALA A 33 24.03 13.02 20.97
C ALA A 33 24.21 14.48 20.59
N THR A 34 23.32 15.02 19.76
CA THR A 34 23.29 16.45 19.38
C THR A 34 22.37 17.29 20.25
N LYS A 35 21.90 16.74 21.37
CA LYS A 35 20.93 17.37 22.29
C LYS A 35 19.58 17.70 21.64
N GLY A 36 19.19 17.01 20.56
CA GLY A 36 17.91 17.21 19.90
C GLY A 36 16.70 16.85 20.79
N PHE A 37 16.92 16.09 21.87
CA PHE A 37 15.92 15.80 22.91
C PHE A 37 16.16 16.60 24.23
N GLY A 38 16.94 17.69 24.16
CA GLY A 38 17.32 18.46 25.35
C GLY A 38 18.20 17.65 26.32
N ASP A 39 17.86 17.73 27.62
CA ASP A 39 18.61 17.03 28.68
C ASP A 39 17.99 15.65 29.04
N MET A 40 17.30 15.01 28.10
CA MET A 40 16.69 13.70 28.33
C MET A 40 17.78 12.63 28.54
N GLU A 41 17.56 11.75 29.53
CA GLU A 41 18.47 10.63 29.79
C GLU A 41 18.46 9.62 28.63
N PHE A 42 19.63 9.03 28.36
CA PHE A 42 19.79 8.02 27.29
C PHE A 42 18.87 6.81 27.49
N SER A 43 18.60 6.41 28.73
CA SER A 43 17.65 5.33 29.07
C SER A 43 16.26 5.59 28.51
N SER A 44 15.77 6.82 28.65
CA SER A 44 14.48 7.24 28.11
C SER A 44 14.47 7.24 26.57
N VAL A 45 15.55 7.72 25.94
CA VAL A 45 15.70 7.70 24.48
C VAL A 45 15.77 6.26 23.95
N ALA A 46 16.42 5.35 24.67
CA ALA A 46 16.45 3.94 24.34
C ALA A 46 15.06 3.30 24.40
N ALA A 47 14.27 3.58 25.44
CA ALA A 47 12.90 3.13 25.54
C ALA A 47 12.01 3.71 24.42
N MET A 48 12.16 5.02 24.11
CA MET A 48 11.48 5.64 22.96
C MET A 48 11.84 4.97 21.64
N SER A 49 13.11 4.59 21.45
CA SER A 49 13.58 3.89 20.25
C SER A 49 12.91 2.53 20.09
N ALA A 50 12.75 1.79 21.19
CA ALA A 50 12.02 0.52 21.19
C ALA A 50 10.54 0.70 20.85
N HIS A 51 9.88 1.69 21.42
CA HIS A 51 8.49 2.03 21.10
C HIS A 51 8.35 2.48 19.63
N LEU A 52 9.28 3.29 19.09
CA LEU A 52 9.28 3.66 17.69
C LEU A 52 9.48 2.43 16.79
N TRP A 53 10.39 1.51 17.17
CA TRP A 53 10.59 0.26 16.45
C TRP A 53 9.31 -0.60 16.44
N LEU A 54 8.56 -0.67 17.54
CA LEU A 54 7.27 -1.34 17.59
C LEU A 54 6.22 -0.63 16.72
N LEU A 55 6.17 0.71 16.76
CA LEU A 55 5.24 1.51 15.96
C LEU A 55 5.43 1.31 14.46
N ILE A 56 6.66 1.25 13.97
CA ILE A 56 6.91 0.98 12.54
C ILE A 56 6.49 -0.43 12.09
N HIS A 57 6.21 -1.32 13.04
CA HIS A 57 5.60 -2.62 12.80
C HIS A 57 4.06 -2.61 12.99
N GLY A 58 3.47 -1.45 13.26
CA GLY A 58 2.03 -1.27 13.43
C GLY A 58 1.52 -1.43 14.87
N VAL A 59 2.40 -1.64 15.85
CA VAL A 59 1.98 -1.75 17.25
C VAL A 59 1.61 -0.37 17.77
N PRO A 60 0.40 -0.17 18.35
CA PRO A 60 0.00 1.09 18.95
C PRO A 60 0.97 1.56 20.05
N LEU A 61 1.34 2.84 20.03
CA LEU A 61 2.22 3.46 21.00
C LEU A 61 1.38 4.23 22.02
N ASP A 62 1.47 3.85 23.30
CA ASP A 62 0.93 4.61 24.40
C ASP A 62 1.89 5.78 24.75
N LEU A 63 1.45 7.01 24.49
CA LEU A 63 2.26 8.20 24.69
C LEU A 63 2.48 8.52 26.19
N ALA A 64 1.55 8.16 27.07
CA ALA A 64 1.72 8.33 28.50
C ALA A 64 2.83 7.43 29.04
N ALA A 65 2.88 6.18 28.58
CA ALA A 65 3.93 5.22 28.93
C ALA A 65 5.28 5.58 28.33
N ALA A 66 5.30 6.12 27.09
CA ALA A 66 6.53 6.40 26.37
C ALA A 66 7.16 7.75 26.71
N PHE A 67 6.36 8.79 26.97
CA PHE A 67 6.83 10.17 27.09
C PHE A 67 6.36 10.89 28.35
N GLY A 68 5.60 10.24 29.25
CA GLY A 68 4.99 10.89 30.43
C GLY A 68 3.97 11.97 30.07
N ALA A 69 3.46 11.98 28.84
CA ALA A 69 2.51 12.97 28.36
C ALA A 69 1.07 12.68 28.81
N SER A 70 0.17 13.65 28.69
CA SER A 70 -1.26 13.44 28.89
C SER A 70 -1.79 12.38 27.92
N ALA A 71 -2.50 11.42 28.46
CA ALA A 71 -2.92 10.17 27.84
C ALA A 71 -3.40 10.28 26.38
N GLY A 72 -2.77 9.53 25.51
CA GLY A 72 -3.18 9.34 24.12
C GLY A 72 -2.44 8.17 23.51
N THR A 73 -3.06 7.52 22.55
CA THR A 73 -2.46 6.38 21.83
C THR A 73 -2.18 6.76 20.39
N MET A 74 -0.92 6.66 19.97
CA MET A 74 -0.52 6.83 18.59
C MET A 74 -0.69 5.51 17.85
N THR A 75 -1.54 5.51 16.83
CA THR A 75 -1.78 4.35 15.96
C THR A 75 -1.41 4.63 14.51
N LEU A 76 -1.11 5.89 14.17
CA LEU A 76 -0.69 6.26 12.83
C LEU A 76 0.74 5.77 12.56
N VAL A 77 0.85 4.80 11.67
CA VAL A 77 2.12 4.15 11.32
C VAL A 77 2.84 4.96 10.24
N PRO A 78 4.12 5.34 10.43
CA PRO A 78 4.94 5.94 9.37
C PRO A 78 5.35 4.85 8.35
N LEU A 79 4.52 4.62 7.33
CA LEU A 79 4.65 3.50 6.38
C LEU A 79 5.99 3.46 5.66
N GLY A 80 6.64 4.61 5.43
CA GLY A 80 7.97 4.67 4.84
C GLY A 80 9.04 4.03 5.72
N LEU A 81 8.94 4.18 7.05
CA LEU A 81 9.84 3.50 7.98
C LEU A 81 9.53 1.99 8.05
N SER A 82 8.28 1.60 7.87
CA SER A 82 7.86 0.18 7.83
C SER A 82 8.44 -0.58 6.63
N ILE A 83 8.85 0.13 5.58
CA ILE A 83 9.54 -0.47 4.43
C ILE A 83 10.84 -1.16 4.87
N LEU A 84 11.55 -0.63 5.87
CA LEU A 84 12.81 -1.22 6.35
C LEU A 84 12.63 -2.66 6.83
N PRO A 85 11.80 -2.96 7.86
CA PRO A 85 11.60 -4.34 8.30
C PRO A 85 10.97 -5.21 7.20
N LEU A 86 10.07 -4.66 6.37
CA LEU A 86 9.48 -5.39 5.24
C LEU A 86 10.55 -5.88 4.25
N LEU A 87 11.47 -5.01 3.83
CA LEU A 87 12.54 -5.38 2.90
C LEU A 87 13.55 -6.35 3.52
N LEU A 88 13.84 -6.23 4.81
CA LEU A 88 14.70 -7.18 5.51
C LEU A 88 14.04 -8.56 5.56
N CYS A 89 12.76 -8.65 5.92
CA CYS A 89 11.98 -9.90 5.89
C CYS A 89 11.87 -10.47 4.46
N TYR A 90 11.69 -9.62 3.43
CA TYR A 90 11.73 -10.04 2.03
C TYR A 90 13.07 -10.71 1.68
N ARG A 91 14.20 -10.15 2.09
CA ARG A 91 15.53 -10.76 1.86
C ARG A 91 15.67 -12.09 2.58
N SER A 92 15.22 -12.17 3.83
CA SER A 92 15.21 -13.42 4.62
C SER A 92 14.31 -14.47 3.97
N GLY A 93 13.11 -14.09 3.49
CA GLY A 93 12.21 -15.00 2.76
C GLY A 93 12.86 -15.60 1.52
N ARG A 94 13.59 -14.81 0.74
CA ARG A 94 14.36 -15.32 -0.41
C ARG A 94 15.45 -16.31 0.00
N ARG A 95 16.19 -16.04 1.08
CA ARG A 95 17.25 -16.95 1.58
C ARG A 95 16.66 -18.26 2.08
N LEU A 96 15.59 -18.19 2.87
CA LEU A 96 14.90 -19.35 3.40
C LEU A 96 14.30 -20.22 2.28
N ALA A 97 13.72 -19.62 1.25
CA ALA A 97 13.19 -20.35 0.11
C ALA A 97 14.28 -21.08 -0.69
N ARG A 98 15.50 -20.54 -0.79
CA ARG A 98 16.63 -21.22 -1.42
C ARG A 98 17.13 -22.43 -0.62
N ALA A 99 16.98 -22.38 0.70
CA ALA A 99 17.42 -23.44 1.59
C ALA A 99 16.37 -24.53 1.77
N SER A 100 15.10 -24.25 1.42
CA SER A 100 13.97 -25.17 1.59
C SER A 100 13.75 -26.03 0.34
N TYR A 101 13.41 -27.30 0.54
CA TYR A 101 12.89 -28.17 -0.51
C TYR A 101 11.39 -27.87 -0.77
N GLU A 102 10.83 -28.51 -1.80
CA GLU A 102 9.41 -28.32 -2.16
C GLU A 102 8.49 -28.67 -0.96
N GLY A 103 7.62 -27.70 -0.60
CA GLY A 103 6.67 -27.81 0.50
C GLY A 103 7.21 -27.54 1.91
N GLU A 104 8.52 -27.43 2.11
CA GLU A 104 9.11 -27.24 3.46
C GLU A 104 9.29 -25.77 3.86
N PHE A 105 9.00 -24.81 2.96
CA PHE A 105 9.22 -23.38 3.21
C PHE A 105 8.45 -22.85 4.41
N LEU A 106 7.29 -23.42 4.74
CA LEU A 106 6.50 -22.99 5.90
C LEU A 106 7.18 -23.28 7.23
N ILE A 107 8.08 -24.28 7.32
CA ILE A 107 8.79 -24.62 8.55
C ILE A 107 9.65 -23.45 9.05
N PRO A 108 10.59 -22.88 8.24
CA PRO A 108 11.38 -21.74 8.67
C PRO A 108 10.56 -20.44 8.77
N VAL A 109 9.46 -20.29 8.01
CA VAL A 109 8.55 -19.15 8.15
C VAL A 109 7.88 -19.17 9.52
N LEU A 110 7.34 -20.29 9.95
CA LEU A 110 6.66 -20.41 11.25
C LEU A 110 7.64 -20.22 12.42
N SER A 111 8.78 -20.92 12.41
CA SER A 111 9.78 -20.79 13.49
C SER A 111 10.34 -19.39 13.58
N GLY A 112 10.63 -18.75 12.45
CA GLY A 112 11.08 -17.37 12.38
C GLY A 112 10.01 -16.38 12.86
N SER A 113 8.75 -16.56 12.46
CA SER A 113 7.64 -15.72 12.89
C SER A 113 7.41 -15.79 14.40
N VAL A 114 7.46 -16.98 14.99
CA VAL A 114 7.38 -17.15 16.46
C VAL A 114 8.55 -16.43 17.14
N THR A 115 9.76 -16.58 16.62
CA THR A 115 10.95 -15.90 17.15
C THR A 115 10.79 -14.39 17.12
N TYR A 116 10.29 -13.84 16.00
CA TYR A 116 10.07 -12.40 15.87
C TYR A 116 9.00 -11.89 16.84
N ALA A 117 7.90 -12.63 17.02
CA ALA A 117 6.86 -12.32 17.98
C ALA A 117 7.39 -12.26 19.41
N LEU A 118 8.24 -13.22 19.80
CA LEU A 118 8.89 -13.23 21.12
C LEU A 118 9.81 -12.03 21.32
N ILE A 119 10.62 -11.68 20.30
CA ILE A 119 11.51 -10.51 20.34
C ILE A 119 10.70 -9.23 20.48
N SER A 120 9.62 -9.08 19.72
CA SER A 120 8.77 -7.88 19.75
C SER A 120 8.07 -7.72 21.10
N SER A 121 7.54 -8.80 21.66
CA SER A 121 6.92 -8.81 22.99
C SER A 121 7.93 -8.51 24.10
N ALA A 122 9.14 -9.09 24.01
CA ALA A 122 10.23 -8.80 24.94
C ALA A 122 10.69 -7.33 24.88
N MET A 123 10.78 -6.77 23.65
CA MET A 123 11.12 -5.37 23.42
C MET A 123 10.07 -4.44 24.08
N TYR A 124 8.79 -4.74 23.93
CA TYR A 124 7.71 -4.01 24.60
C TYR A 124 7.83 -4.11 26.13
N GLY A 125 8.03 -5.32 26.65
CA GLY A 125 8.16 -5.54 28.11
C GLY A 125 9.36 -4.82 28.71
N TRP A 126 10.48 -4.72 27.98
CA TRP A 126 11.65 -3.97 28.41
C TRP A 126 11.45 -2.46 28.36
N ALA A 127 10.79 -1.95 27.34
CA ALA A 127 10.62 -0.51 27.15
C ALA A 127 9.50 0.10 28.00
N SER A 128 8.56 -0.71 28.48
CA SER A 128 7.37 -0.23 29.20
C SER A 128 7.56 -0.38 30.71
N PRO A 129 7.45 0.71 31.51
CA PRO A 129 7.59 0.64 32.98
C PRO A 129 6.53 -0.25 33.64
N HIS A 130 5.32 -0.30 33.04
CA HIS A 130 4.19 -1.09 33.52
C HIS A 130 3.56 -1.85 32.34
N PRO A 131 4.19 -2.97 31.89
CA PRO A 131 3.74 -3.68 30.71
C PRO A 131 2.36 -4.31 30.94
N GLN A 132 1.42 -3.97 30.05
CA GLN A 132 0.05 -4.51 30.05
C GLN A 132 0.01 -5.81 29.25
N PRO A 133 -0.61 -6.91 29.75
CA PRO A 133 -0.64 -8.20 29.06
C PRO A 133 -1.25 -8.13 27.64
N LEU A 134 -2.32 -7.35 27.45
CA LEU A 134 -2.96 -7.18 26.15
C LEU A 134 -2.03 -6.46 25.15
N GLN A 135 -1.30 -5.44 25.60
CA GLN A 135 -0.34 -4.72 24.74
C GLN A 135 0.89 -5.59 24.44
N ALA A 136 1.33 -6.45 25.37
CA ALA A 136 2.37 -7.43 25.11
C ALA A 136 1.95 -8.45 24.04
N LEU A 137 0.68 -8.87 24.05
CA LEU A 137 0.10 -9.72 23.03
C LEU A 137 0.01 -8.99 21.67
N ASN A 138 -0.42 -7.73 21.65
CA ASN A 138 -0.41 -6.90 20.44
C ASN A 138 1.01 -6.75 19.89
N ALA A 139 1.99 -6.50 20.77
CA ALA A 139 3.40 -6.41 20.38
C ALA A 139 3.95 -7.73 19.81
N ALA A 140 3.40 -8.88 20.21
CA ALA A 140 3.75 -10.17 19.62
C ALA A 140 3.09 -10.40 18.25
N LEU A 141 1.80 -10.09 18.10
CA LEU A 141 1.01 -10.50 16.95
C LEU A 141 1.02 -9.49 15.80
N VAL A 142 0.95 -8.19 16.09
CA VAL A 142 0.82 -7.15 15.05
C VAL A 142 2.03 -7.12 14.10
N PRO A 143 3.30 -7.21 14.57
CA PRO A 143 4.47 -7.27 13.69
C PRO A 143 4.45 -8.42 12.70
N LEU A 144 3.74 -9.53 13.02
CA LEU A 144 3.66 -10.69 12.14
C LEU A 144 3.04 -10.34 10.77
N GLY A 145 2.20 -9.32 10.69
CA GLY A 145 1.66 -8.83 9.42
C GLY A 145 2.77 -8.45 8.44
N ILE A 146 3.71 -7.62 8.86
CA ILE A 146 4.86 -7.19 8.04
C ILE A 146 5.83 -8.36 7.82
N VAL A 147 6.12 -9.14 8.86
CA VAL A 147 7.07 -10.26 8.81
C VAL A 147 6.60 -11.31 7.81
N VAL A 148 5.38 -11.81 7.97
CA VAL A 148 4.83 -12.85 7.08
C VAL A 148 4.68 -12.32 5.65
N ALA A 149 4.20 -11.10 5.47
CA ALA A 149 4.10 -10.48 4.14
C ALA A 149 5.48 -10.41 3.45
N GLY A 150 6.52 -9.96 4.17
CA GLY A 150 7.88 -9.88 3.64
C GLY A 150 8.45 -11.26 3.31
N LEU A 151 8.32 -12.24 4.22
CA LEU A 151 8.81 -13.61 4.02
C LEU A 151 8.11 -14.28 2.83
N MET A 152 6.79 -14.19 2.73
CA MET A 152 6.01 -14.78 1.65
C MET A 152 6.30 -14.12 0.31
N TRP A 153 6.40 -12.81 0.27
CA TRP A 153 6.78 -12.10 -0.95
C TRP A 153 8.20 -12.48 -1.42
N GLY A 154 9.17 -12.52 -0.50
CA GLY A 154 10.54 -12.94 -0.79
C GLY A 154 10.60 -14.39 -1.26
N GLY A 155 9.90 -15.28 -0.57
CA GLY A 155 9.79 -16.70 -0.91
C GLY A 155 9.21 -16.91 -2.30
N TYR A 156 8.09 -16.26 -2.61
CA TYR A 156 7.44 -16.32 -3.92
C TYR A 156 8.33 -15.83 -5.06
N ARG A 157 9.04 -14.70 -4.86
CA ARG A 157 9.97 -14.16 -5.87
C ARG A 157 11.14 -15.11 -6.17
N GLU A 158 11.56 -15.90 -5.21
CA GLU A 158 12.63 -16.89 -5.38
C GLU A 158 12.09 -18.21 -5.98
N ALA A 159 11.01 -18.75 -5.42
CA ALA A 159 10.41 -20.03 -5.86
C ALA A 159 9.71 -19.91 -7.21
N ARG A 160 9.21 -18.70 -7.56
CA ARG A 160 8.41 -18.38 -8.77
C ARG A 160 7.16 -19.25 -8.95
N SER A 161 6.78 -20.02 -7.93
CA SER A 161 5.64 -20.94 -7.95
C SER A 161 5.11 -21.11 -6.54
N LEU A 162 3.78 -20.98 -6.36
CA LEU A 162 3.11 -21.26 -5.09
C LEU A 162 3.20 -22.76 -4.73
N SER A 163 3.15 -23.63 -5.74
CA SER A 163 3.27 -25.07 -5.54
C SER A 163 4.59 -25.48 -4.88
N ARG A 164 5.70 -24.84 -5.26
CA ARG A 164 7.01 -25.07 -4.61
C ARG A 164 7.06 -24.60 -3.16
N MET A 165 6.27 -23.59 -2.81
CA MET A 165 6.24 -23.06 -1.44
C MET A 165 5.36 -23.91 -0.50
N VAL A 166 4.20 -24.36 -1.00
CA VAL A 166 3.14 -24.97 -0.17
C VAL A 166 3.05 -26.49 -0.37
N GLY A 167 3.62 -27.02 -1.47
CA GLY A 167 3.56 -28.43 -1.86
C GLY A 167 2.71 -28.65 -3.12
N VAL A 168 3.04 -29.71 -3.86
CA VAL A 168 2.42 -29.99 -5.17
C VAL A 168 0.93 -30.32 -5.04
N ASP A 169 0.52 -31.03 -4.00
CA ASP A 169 -0.86 -31.51 -3.80
C ASP A 169 -1.88 -30.35 -3.65
N THR A 170 -1.50 -29.31 -2.93
CA THR A 170 -2.37 -28.11 -2.75
C THR A 170 -2.49 -27.30 -4.02
N ALA A 171 -1.44 -27.24 -4.85
CA ALA A 171 -1.50 -26.56 -6.14
C ALA A 171 -2.41 -27.31 -7.13
N GLU A 172 -2.41 -28.64 -7.09
CA GLU A 172 -3.28 -29.45 -7.93
C GLU A 172 -4.75 -29.29 -7.55
N GLN A 173 -5.07 -29.23 -6.24
CA GLN A 173 -6.41 -28.91 -5.74
C GLN A 173 -6.88 -27.53 -6.20
N ILE A 174 -6.02 -26.49 -6.13
CA ILE A 174 -6.34 -25.13 -6.60
C ILE A 174 -6.57 -25.14 -8.12
N SER A 175 -5.76 -25.88 -8.89
CA SER A 175 -5.92 -25.97 -10.34
C SER A 175 -7.21 -26.69 -10.76
N GLN A 176 -7.62 -27.70 -10.03
CA GLN A 176 -8.88 -28.42 -10.27
C GLN A 176 -10.11 -27.55 -9.99
N MET A 177 -10.07 -26.65 -8.99
CA MET A 177 -11.12 -25.69 -8.72
C MET A 177 -11.28 -24.63 -9.83
N SER A 178 -10.20 -24.31 -10.56
CA SER A 178 -10.21 -23.30 -11.63
C SER A 178 -10.69 -23.81 -12.99
N GLN A 179 -10.90 -25.11 -13.17
CA GLN A 179 -11.27 -25.72 -14.45
C GLN A 179 -12.78 -25.65 -14.79
N TYR A 180 -13.61 -25.15 -13.89
CA TYR A 180 -15.09 -25.24 -14.01
C TYR A 180 -15.75 -24.38 -15.10
N SER A 181 -15.05 -23.39 -15.69
CA SER A 181 -15.47 -22.76 -16.95
C SER A 181 -14.30 -21.99 -17.61
N ARG A 182 -13.80 -22.51 -18.73
CA ARG A 182 -12.57 -22.00 -19.37
C ARG A 182 -12.62 -20.51 -19.74
N TRP A 183 -13.71 -19.99 -20.30
CA TRP A 183 -13.79 -18.59 -20.69
C TRP A 183 -14.09 -17.65 -19.53
N ALA A 184 -14.96 -18.04 -18.58
CA ALA A 184 -15.26 -17.21 -17.42
C ALA A 184 -14.03 -17.09 -16.50
N GLY A 185 -13.18 -18.13 -16.43
CA GLY A 185 -11.94 -18.12 -15.67
C GLY A 185 -10.89 -17.18 -16.29
N SER A 186 -10.70 -17.20 -17.62
CA SER A 186 -9.74 -16.32 -18.30
C SER A 186 -10.17 -14.85 -18.21
N TYR A 187 -11.46 -14.56 -18.42
CA TYR A 187 -12.01 -13.22 -18.28
C TYR A 187 -11.87 -12.69 -16.84
N ALA A 188 -12.25 -13.49 -15.83
CA ALA A 188 -12.12 -13.10 -14.43
C ALA A 188 -10.65 -12.79 -14.07
N TRP A 189 -9.71 -13.59 -14.57
CA TRP A 189 -8.29 -13.36 -14.37
C TRP A 189 -7.79 -12.10 -15.08
N ALA A 190 -8.28 -11.81 -16.28
CA ALA A 190 -7.97 -10.58 -16.99
C ALA A 190 -8.51 -9.34 -16.24
N VAL A 191 -9.71 -9.42 -15.65
CA VAL A 191 -10.27 -8.36 -14.80
C VAL A 191 -9.40 -8.14 -13.55
N VAL A 192 -8.93 -9.20 -12.90
CA VAL A 192 -8.00 -9.10 -11.75
C VAL A 192 -6.71 -8.40 -12.18
N ARG A 193 -6.14 -8.78 -13.33
CA ARG A 193 -4.92 -8.11 -13.87
C ARG A 193 -5.19 -6.64 -14.18
N ALA A 194 -6.33 -6.31 -14.78
CA ALA A 194 -6.73 -4.93 -15.03
C ALA A 194 -6.86 -4.12 -13.74
N ALA A 195 -7.42 -4.72 -12.68
CA ALA A 195 -7.49 -4.08 -11.37
C ALA A 195 -6.10 -3.83 -10.76
N VAL A 196 -5.16 -4.75 -10.93
CA VAL A 196 -3.76 -4.55 -10.51
C VAL A 196 -3.12 -3.40 -11.31
N VAL A 197 -3.34 -3.34 -12.62
CA VAL A 197 -2.84 -2.24 -13.47
C VAL A 197 -3.43 -0.90 -13.00
N ALA A 198 -4.75 -0.84 -12.77
CA ALA A 198 -5.42 0.35 -12.23
C ALA A 198 -4.83 0.77 -10.88
N PHE A 199 -4.64 -0.17 -9.97
CA PHE A 199 -4.10 0.07 -8.63
C PHE A 199 -2.67 0.62 -8.66
N VAL A 200 -1.79 0.01 -9.46
CA VAL A 200 -0.40 0.47 -9.63
C VAL A 200 -0.36 1.84 -10.30
N ALA A 201 -1.17 2.06 -11.35
CA ALA A 201 -1.28 3.36 -12.00
C ALA A 201 -1.79 4.44 -11.04
N LEU A 202 -2.78 4.11 -10.19
CA LEU A 202 -3.33 5.02 -9.18
C LEU A 202 -2.27 5.45 -8.16
N ILE A 203 -1.45 4.51 -7.68
CA ILE A 203 -0.33 4.82 -6.77
C ILE A 203 0.70 5.70 -7.48
N GLY A 204 1.08 5.35 -8.70
CA GLY A 204 2.06 6.14 -9.47
C GLY A 204 1.59 7.57 -9.74
N LEU A 205 0.35 7.74 -10.21
CA LEU A 205 -0.23 9.05 -10.46
C LEU A 205 -0.46 9.85 -9.15
N GLY A 206 -0.82 9.17 -8.06
CA GLY A 206 -0.91 9.78 -6.73
C GLY A 206 0.43 10.30 -6.23
N ALA A 207 1.52 9.55 -6.46
CA ALA A 207 2.86 10.00 -6.13
C ALA A 207 3.29 11.22 -6.97
N VAL A 208 2.94 11.26 -8.25
CA VAL A 208 3.14 12.44 -9.12
C VAL A 208 2.33 13.63 -8.60
N LEU A 209 1.08 13.42 -8.21
CA LEU A 209 0.22 14.46 -7.64
C LEU A 209 0.82 15.05 -6.35
N LEU A 210 1.31 14.20 -5.45
CA LEU A 210 2.03 14.68 -4.25
C LEU A 210 3.28 15.46 -4.63
N GLY A 211 4.06 15.00 -5.62
CA GLY A 211 5.22 15.73 -6.12
C GLY A 211 4.86 17.12 -6.64
N ILE A 212 3.75 17.24 -7.37
CA ILE A 212 3.20 18.55 -7.81
C ILE A 212 2.83 19.41 -6.59
N GLY A 213 2.17 18.84 -5.58
CA GLY A 213 1.84 19.55 -4.34
C GLY A 213 3.08 20.07 -3.60
N ILE A 214 4.13 19.26 -3.50
CA ILE A 214 5.41 19.67 -2.90
C ILE A 214 6.04 20.82 -3.68
N LEU A 215 6.04 20.78 -5.00
CA LEU A 215 6.57 21.86 -5.82
C LEU A 215 5.73 23.14 -5.70
N ALA A 216 4.42 23.01 -5.66
CA ALA A 216 3.52 24.16 -5.48
C ALA A 216 3.67 24.81 -4.09
N GLY A 217 3.83 24.01 -3.03
CA GLY A 217 4.03 24.46 -1.65
C GLY A 217 5.48 24.72 -1.25
N TRP A 218 6.43 24.75 -2.20
CA TRP A 218 7.86 24.80 -1.91
C TRP A 218 8.28 25.97 -1.02
N SER A 219 7.73 27.16 -1.28
CA SER A 219 8.04 28.36 -0.47
C SER A 219 7.60 28.19 0.99
N GLN A 220 6.44 27.60 1.22
CA GLN A 220 5.93 27.33 2.57
C GLN A 220 6.77 26.27 3.28
N ILE A 221 7.18 25.22 2.57
CA ILE A 221 8.07 24.17 3.09
C ILE A 221 9.39 24.78 3.56
N VAL A 222 10.03 25.60 2.72
CA VAL A 222 11.29 26.29 3.07
C VAL A 222 11.12 27.24 4.23
N ALA A 223 10.06 28.05 4.25
CA ALA A 223 9.76 28.95 5.36
C ALA A 223 9.63 28.20 6.70
N THR A 224 8.90 27.07 6.71
CA THR A 224 8.74 26.23 7.91
C THR A 224 10.08 25.66 8.40
N TYR A 225 10.99 25.23 7.51
CA TYR A 225 12.35 24.83 7.92
C TYR A 225 13.13 25.96 8.55
N GLN A 226 13.03 27.18 8.01
CA GLN A 226 13.70 28.35 8.56
C GLN A 226 13.15 28.73 9.95
N GLU A 227 11.84 28.60 10.16
CA GLU A 227 11.19 28.88 11.45
C GLU A 227 11.53 27.86 12.53
N LEU A 228 11.77 26.58 12.17
CA LEU A 228 12.13 25.53 13.11
C LEU A 228 13.48 25.77 13.80
N HIS A 229 14.42 26.49 13.17
CA HIS A 229 15.77 26.76 13.71
C HIS A 229 16.48 25.52 14.28
N ALA A 230 16.19 24.32 13.74
CA ALA A 230 16.64 23.04 14.30
C ALA A 230 18.11 22.72 14.02
N GLY A 231 18.76 23.46 13.14
CA GLY A 231 20.14 23.23 12.68
C GLY A 231 20.26 21.96 11.82
N ALA A 232 21.46 21.72 11.27
CA ALA A 232 21.64 20.67 10.26
C ALA A 232 21.21 19.26 10.72
N VAL A 233 21.45 18.89 11.97
CA VAL A 233 21.07 17.57 12.50
C VAL A 233 19.56 17.50 12.74
N GLY A 234 18.98 18.54 13.33
CA GLY A 234 17.54 18.61 13.53
C GLY A 234 16.77 18.63 12.20
N ASP A 235 17.20 19.42 11.23
CA ASP A 235 16.62 19.47 9.89
C ASP A 235 16.69 18.11 9.18
N THR A 236 17.83 17.40 9.32
CA THR A 236 17.98 16.03 8.81
C THR A 236 17.03 15.08 9.50
N ALA A 237 16.88 15.14 10.83
CA ALA A 237 15.97 14.28 11.59
C ALA A 237 14.50 14.51 11.19
N VAL A 238 14.10 15.80 11.06
CA VAL A 238 12.76 16.17 10.58
C VAL A 238 12.52 15.66 9.15
N THR A 239 13.51 15.78 8.27
CA THR A 239 13.43 15.28 6.90
C THR A 239 13.24 13.75 6.87
N LEU A 240 14.04 13.01 7.65
CA LEU A 240 13.90 11.55 7.74
C LEU A 240 12.53 11.13 8.30
N LEU A 241 12.02 11.85 9.32
CA LEU A 241 10.68 11.62 9.83
C LEU A 241 9.61 11.83 8.74
N GLN A 242 9.70 12.92 7.98
CA GLN A 242 8.78 13.22 6.89
C GLN A 242 8.85 12.19 5.78
N LEU A 243 10.06 11.72 5.42
CA LEU A 243 10.22 10.60 4.48
C LEU A 243 9.55 9.32 5.00
N GLY A 244 9.54 9.13 6.32
CA GLY A 244 8.78 8.05 6.97
C GLY A 244 7.28 8.12 6.71
N PHE A 245 6.70 9.31 6.58
CA PHE A 245 5.29 9.51 6.28
C PHE A 245 4.99 9.71 4.78
N LEU A 246 6.00 9.70 3.91
CA LEU A 246 5.80 9.95 2.48
C LEU A 246 4.78 8.99 1.82
N PRO A 247 4.78 7.67 2.08
CA PRO A 247 3.75 6.79 1.54
C PRO A 247 2.34 7.11 2.06
N ASN A 248 2.20 7.53 3.33
CA ASN A 248 0.91 7.97 3.87
C ASN A 248 0.41 9.20 3.10
N LEU A 249 1.28 10.16 2.81
CA LEU A 249 0.93 11.36 2.05
C LEU A 249 0.57 11.04 0.59
N VAL A 250 1.21 10.06 -0.03
CA VAL A 250 0.78 9.55 -1.36
C VAL A 250 -0.64 8.99 -1.29
N ILE A 251 -0.96 8.21 -0.25
CA ILE A 251 -2.31 7.67 -0.05
C ILE A 251 -3.32 8.81 0.16
N TYR A 252 -2.97 9.85 0.92
CA TYR A 252 -3.84 11.01 1.13
C TYR A 252 -4.04 11.82 -0.16
N ALA A 253 -3.00 11.97 -0.98
CA ALA A 253 -3.12 12.59 -2.30
C ALA A 253 -4.07 11.80 -3.22
N ILE A 254 -3.99 10.46 -3.19
CA ILE A 254 -4.93 9.60 -3.92
C ILE A 254 -6.36 9.80 -3.38
N ALA A 255 -6.55 9.72 -2.06
CA ALA A 255 -7.87 9.88 -1.45
C ALA A 255 -8.48 11.26 -1.75
N TRP A 256 -7.67 12.33 -1.71
CA TRP A 256 -8.06 13.65 -2.14
C TRP A 256 -8.52 13.64 -3.61
N SER A 257 -7.73 13.05 -4.49
CA SER A 257 -8.01 13.02 -5.93
C SER A 257 -9.27 12.21 -6.30
N THR A 258 -9.62 11.19 -5.51
CA THR A 258 -10.87 10.42 -5.74
C THR A 258 -12.13 11.16 -5.30
N GLY A 259 -11.98 12.26 -4.55
CA GLY A 259 -13.08 13.00 -3.94
C GLY A 259 -13.47 12.51 -2.54
N ALA A 260 -12.82 11.47 -2.02
CA ALA A 260 -13.02 11.02 -0.63
C ALA A 260 -12.48 12.04 0.37
N GLY A 261 -11.36 12.70 0.03
CA GLY A 261 -10.66 13.58 0.94
C GLY A 261 -9.94 12.85 2.07
N PHE A 262 -9.36 13.61 2.99
CA PHE A 262 -8.71 13.11 4.20
C PHE A 262 -8.77 14.16 5.32
N SER A 263 -8.43 13.77 6.56
CA SER A 263 -8.44 14.64 7.74
C SER A 263 -7.07 14.72 8.40
N PHE A 264 -6.80 15.82 9.09
CA PHE A 264 -5.67 16.01 10.01
C PHE A 264 -6.14 16.12 11.47
N GLY A 265 -7.20 15.43 11.84
CA GLY A 265 -7.76 15.40 13.18
C GLY A 265 -9.24 15.70 13.20
N ALA A 266 -9.82 15.56 14.38
CA ALA A 266 -11.26 15.78 14.59
C ALA A 266 -11.70 17.17 14.12
N GLY A 267 -12.77 17.22 13.34
CA GLY A 267 -13.35 18.45 12.82
C GLY A 267 -12.60 19.08 11.64
N THR A 268 -11.63 18.38 11.04
CA THR A 268 -10.92 18.87 9.84
C THR A 268 -11.26 18.04 8.61
N SER A 269 -11.21 18.66 7.43
CA SER A 269 -11.39 17.96 6.16
C SER A 269 -10.60 18.65 5.06
N VAL A 270 -9.89 17.87 4.25
CA VAL A 270 -9.19 18.32 3.06
C VAL A 270 -9.80 17.62 1.86
N GLY A 271 -10.65 18.32 1.14
CA GLY A 271 -11.38 17.82 -0.03
C GLY A 271 -10.98 18.54 -1.31
N LEU A 272 -11.57 18.13 -2.45
CA LEU A 272 -11.28 18.67 -3.76
C LEU A 272 -11.63 20.16 -3.88
N THR A 273 -12.79 20.56 -3.37
CA THR A 273 -13.33 21.93 -3.55
C THR A 273 -13.18 22.82 -2.34
N SER A 274 -13.05 22.20 -1.16
CA SER A 274 -12.93 22.92 0.11
C SER A 274 -11.88 22.22 0.98
N SER A 275 -11.10 23.00 1.70
CA SER A 275 -10.08 22.51 2.62
C SER A 275 -10.20 23.29 3.93
N ASP A 276 -10.45 22.56 5.01
CA ASP A 276 -10.34 23.06 6.38
C ASP A 276 -9.41 22.12 7.15
N ALA A 277 -8.12 22.34 6.99
CA ALA A 277 -7.08 21.55 7.65
C ALA A 277 -6.88 21.99 9.13
N GLY A 278 -7.47 23.11 9.53
CA GLY A 278 -7.24 23.74 10.83
C GLY A 278 -5.76 24.06 11.07
N THR A 279 -5.34 24.17 12.34
CA THR A 279 -3.92 24.43 12.68
C THR A 279 -3.08 23.16 12.45
N LEU A 280 -2.20 23.14 11.46
CA LEU A 280 -1.31 22.03 11.19
C LEU A 280 -0.09 22.03 12.14
N PRO A 281 0.49 20.85 12.47
CA PRO A 281 1.78 20.81 13.13
C PRO A 281 2.87 21.44 12.26
N MET A 282 3.92 21.98 12.87
CA MET A 282 5.06 22.60 12.14
C MET A 282 5.94 21.49 11.47
N LEU A 283 5.35 20.78 10.55
CA LEU A 283 6.04 19.81 9.69
C LEU A 283 6.15 20.40 8.28
N PRO A 284 7.36 20.69 7.79
CA PRO A 284 7.55 21.37 6.51
C PRO A 284 6.79 20.77 5.34
N ILE A 285 6.75 19.43 5.22
CA ILE A 285 6.07 18.74 4.11
C ILE A 285 4.54 19.04 4.07
N LEU A 286 3.94 19.47 5.17
CA LEU A 286 2.53 19.83 5.22
C LEU A 286 2.23 21.12 4.45
N GLY A 287 3.26 21.90 4.07
CA GLY A 287 3.13 22.97 3.08
C GLY A 287 2.68 22.50 1.70
N ALA A 288 2.75 21.18 1.43
CA ALA A 288 2.20 20.58 0.20
C ALA A 288 0.69 20.32 0.26
N VAL A 289 0.05 20.51 1.42
CA VAL A 289 -1.40 20.30 1.58
C VAL A 289 -2.14 21.39 0.78
N PRO A 290 -3.06 21.01 -0.11
CA PRO A 290 -3.74 21.99 -0.94
C PRO A 290 -4.67 22.86 -0.07
N GLU A 291 -4.58 24.16 -0.29
CA GLU A 291 -5.59 25.09 0.16
C GLU A 291 -6.91 24.87 -0.59
N SER A 292 -7.96 25.60 -0.21
CA SER A 292 -9.24 25.51 -0.93
C SER A 292 -9.08 25.94 -2.40
N MET A 293 -9.15 25.00 -3.32
CA MET A 293 -8.98 25.21 -4.76
C MET A 293 -10.31 25.54 -5.50
N GLY A 294 -11.44 25.50 -4.78
CA GLY A 294 -12.74 25.68 -5.41
C GLY A 294 -12.97 24.65 -6.53
N THR A 295 -13.57 25.10 -7.64
CA THR A 295 -13.85 24.21 -8.78
C THR A 295 -12.60 23.67 -9.48
N ALA A 296 -11.44 24.35 -9.38
CA ALA A 296 -10.19 23.87 -9.97
C ALA A 296 -9.70 22.55 -9.32
N GLY A 297 -10.06 22.31 -8.06
CA GLY A 297 -9.75 21.04 -7.39
C GLY A 297 -10.34 19.83 -8.08
N LEU A 298 -11.44 19.96 -8.82
CA LEU A 298 -12.04 18.87 -9.59
C LEU A 298 -11.09 18.29 -10.65
N LEU A 299 -10.04 19.01 -11.06
CA LEU A 299 -8.99 18.46 -11.92
C LEU A 299 -8.26 17.29 -11.25
N GLY A 300 -8.28 17.19 -9.92
CA GLY A 300 -7.77 16.05 -9.19
C GLY A 300 -8.40 14.72 -9.62
N LEU A 301 -9.68 14.72 -10.02
CA LEU A 301 -10.37 13.51 -10.52
C LEU A 301 -9.71 12.91 -11.78
N LEU A 302 -8.90 13.68 -12.51
CA LEU A 302 -8.15 13.13 -13.65
C LEU A 302 -7.17 12.03 -13.24
N VAL A 303 -6.73 12.00 -11.99
CA VAL A 303 -5.82 10.96 -11.46
C VAL A 303 -6.50 9.59 -11.43
N PRO A 304 -7.60 9.36 -10.69
CA PRO A 304 -8.25 8.05 -10.66
C PRO A 304 -8.93 7.71 -12.00
N LEU A 305 -9.47 8.70 -12.73
CA LEU A 305 -10.00 8.48 -14.08
C LEU A 305 -8.92 8.04 -15.05
N GLY A 306 -7.73 8.66 -15.00
CA GLY A 306 -6.57 8.30 -15.82
C GLY A 306 -6.04 6.91 -15.48
N ALA A 307 -5.94 6.56 -14.20
CA ALA A 307 -5.55 5.22 -13.76
C ALA A 307 -6.51 4.14 -14.29
N GLY A 308 -7.82 4.40 -14.20
CA GLY A 308 -8.85 3.54 -14.78
C GLY A 308 -8.76 3.46 -16.31
N ALA A 309 -8.55 4.58 -16.97
CA ALA A 309 -8.43 4.62 -18.44
C ALA A 309 -7.23 3.80 -18.95
N ILE A 310 -6.10 3.86 -18.26
CA ILE A 310 -4.92 3.02 -18.54
C ILE A 310 -5.29 1.53 -18.43
N ALA A 311 -6.02 1.14 -17.38
CA ALA A 311 -6.43 -0.25 -17.19
C ALA A 311 -7.44 -0.73 -18.25
N GLY A 312 -8.40 0.11 -18.63
CA GLY A 312 -9.37 -0.19 -19.69
C GLY A 312 -8.71 -0.35 -21.07
N TRP A 313 -7.75 0.53 -21.38
CA TRP A 313 -6.94 0.43 -22.59
C TRP A 313 -6.07 -0.84 -22.58
N TRP A 314 -5.42 -1.14 -21.45
CA TRP A 314 -4.59 -2.34 -21.30
C TRP A 314 -5.42 -3.62 -21.48
N PHE A 315 -6.62 -3.68 -20.91
CA PHE A 315 -7.52 -4.83 -21.00
C PHE A 315 -7.86 -5.18 -22.46
N LEU A 316 -8.18 -4.18 -23.28
CA LEU A 316 -8.46 -4.42 -24.71
C LEU A 316 -7.26 -4.99 -25.47
N ARG A 317 -6.04 -4.64 -25.08
CA ARG A 317 -4.82 -5.18 -25.70
C ARG A 317 -4.53 -6.63 -25.33
N GLU A 318 -5.02 -7.10 -24.19
CA GLU A 318 -4.92 -8.51 -23.78
C GLU A 318 -5.81 -9.44 -24.64
N GLY A 319 -6.80 -8.89 -25.35
CA GLY A 319 -7.65 -9.66 -26.27
C GLY A 319 -8.72 -10.53 -25.60
N GLU A 320 -8.97 -10.36 -24.27
CA GLU A 320 -9.94 -11.14 -23.49
C GLU A 320 -11.36 -10.56 -23.58
N ASP A 321 -11.83 -10.25 -24.80
CA ASP A 321 -13.09 -9.52 -25.02
C ASP A 321 -14.34 -10.45 -25.09
N HIS A 322 -14.26 -11.63 -24.50
CA HIS A 322 -15.33 -12.65 -24.54
C HIS A 322 -16.68 -12.16 -24.00
N LEU A 323 -16.67 -11.21 -23.05
CA LEU A 323 -17.91 -10.63 -22.55
C LEU A 323 -18.64 -9.80 -23.63
N ASP A 324 -17.87 -9.03 -24.42
CA ASP A 324 -18.44 -8.22 -25.51
C ASP A 324 -19.03 -9.10 -26.60
N GLU A 325 -18.34 -10.18 -26.97
CA GLU A 325 -18.86 -11.17 -27.92
C GLU A 325 -20.18 -11.79 -27.43
N TRP A 326 -20.23 -12.20 -26.16
CA TRP A 326 -21.43 -12.77 -25.56
C TRP A 326 -22.58 -11.76 -25.46
N VAL A 327 -22.30 -10.51 -25.09
CA VAL A 327 -23.32 -9.43 -25.04
C VAL A 327 -23.79 -9.09 -26.45
N ALA A 328 -22.90 -9.06 -27.44
CA ALA A 328 -23.24 -8.76 -28.84
C ALA A 328 -24.16 -9.80 -29.47
N LEU A 329 -24.11 -11.06 -29.03
CA LEU A 329 -25.09 -12.09 -29.46
C LEU A 329 -26.49 -11.82 -28.95
N LYS A 330 -26.65 -11.13 -27.80
CA LYS A 330 -27.94 -10.83 -27.18
C LYS A 330 -28.46 -9.43 -27.50
N VAL A 331 -27.56 -8.49 -27.75
CA VAL A 331 -27.86 -7.08 -28.02
C VAL A 331 -27.35 -6.73 -29.41
N PRO A 332 -28.20 -6.76 -30.46
CA PRO A 332 -27.76 -6.55 -31.85
C PRO A 332 -27.18 -5.16 -32.11
N PHE A 333 -27.58 -4.16 -31.32
CA PHE A 333 -27.09 -2.79 -31.48
C PHE A 333 -25.67 -2.63 -30.88
N ARG A 334 -24.67 -2.69 -31.76
CA ARG A 334 -23.24 -2.70 -31.43
C ARG A 334 -22.77 -1.61 -30.45
N PRO A 335 -23.16 -0.32 -30.60
CA PRO A 335 -22.77 0.70 -29.61
C PRO A 335 -23.27 0.42 -28.20
N LEU A 336 -24.49 -0.15 -28.07
CA LEU A 336 -25.06 -0.49 -26.77
C LEU A 336 -24.37 -1.72 -26.15
N SER A 337 -24.07 -2.76 -26.96
CA SER A 337 -23.32 -3.93 -26.47
C SER A 337 -21.93 -3.51 -25.98
N ALA A 338 -21.22 -2.67 -26.72
CA ALA A 338 -19.92 -2.13 -26.32
C ALA A 338 -19.99 -1.29 -25.03
N LEU A 339 -21.05 -0.47 -24.89
CA LEU A 339 -21.25 0.30 -23.66
C LEU A 339 -21.52 -0.61 -22.45
N ILE A 340 -22.39 -1.61 -22.61
CA ILE A 340 -22.70 -2.56 -21.52
C ILE A 340 -21.45 -3.30 -21.09
N SER A 341 -20.67 -3.84 -22.04
CA SER A 341 -19.42 -4.55 -21.75
C SER A 341 -18.39 -3.65 -21.04
N ALA A 342 -18.27 -2.39 -21.49
CA ALA A 342 -17.35 -1.43 -20.88
C ALA A 342 -17.79 -1.05 -19.46
N VAL A 343 -19.09 -0.86 -19.21
CA VAL A 343 -19.61 -0.55 -17.88
C VAL A 343 -19.45 -1.75 -16.94
N VAL A 344 -19.74 -2.98 -17.38
CA VAL A 344 -19.55 -4.19 -16.57
C VAL A 344 -18.06 -4.35 -16.19
N LEU A 345 -17.15 -4.20 -17.15
CA LEU A 345 -15.72 -4.23 -16.88
C LEU A 345 -15.32 -3.13 -15.90
N GLY A 346 -15.82 -1.90 -16.09
CA GLY A 346 -15.55 -0.78 -15.20
C GLY A 346 -16.00 -1.04 -13.77
N VAL A 347 -17.20 -1.54 -13.57
CA VAL A 347 -17.74 -1.88 -12.24
C VAL A 347 -16.90 -2.98 -11.59
N MET A 348 -16.62 -4.08 -12.30
CA MET A 348 -15.82 -5.19 -11.74
C MET A 348 -14.41 -4.75 -11.37
N THR A 349 -13.73 -4.04 -12.27
CA THR A 349 -12.37 -3.54 -12.06
C THR A 349 -12.33 -2.49 -10.95
N GLY A 350 -13.30 -1.57 -10.94
CA GLY A 350 -13.44 -0.54 -9.89
C GLY A 350 -13.62 -1.16 -8.50
N ILE A 351 -14.50 -2.16 -8.35
CA ILE A 351 -14.70 -2.88 -7.10
C ILE A 351 -13.42 -3.60 -6.67
N LEU A 352 -12.74 -4.31 -7.58
CA LEU A 352 -11.50 -5.00 -7.22
C LEU A 352 -10.38 -4.03 -6.82
N THR A 353 -10.25 -2.89 -7.53
CA THR A 353 -9.28 -1.85 -7.18
C THR A 353 -9.61 -1.22 -5.83
N SER A 354 -10.89 -1.08 -5.48
CA SER A 354 -11.32 -0.49 -4.21
C SER A 354 -10.93 -1.33 -2.99
N PHE A 355 -10.77 -2.64 -3.10
CA PHE A 355 -10.19 -3.45 -2.01
C PHE A 355 -8.75 -3.04 -1.70
N GLY A 356 -7.96 -2.70 -2.73
CA GLY A 356 -6.63 -2.13 -2.55
C GLY A 356 -6.69 -0.75 -1.87
N ALA A 357 -7.62 0.11 -2.27
CA ALA A 357 -7.83 1.41 -1.64
C ALA A 357 -8.31 1.29 -0.18
N LEU A 358 -9.21 0.35 0.11
CA LEU A 358 -9.65 0.03 1.47
C LEU A 358 -8.46 -0.35 2.36
N TRP A 359 -7.60 -1.23 1.86
CA TRP A 359 -6.40 -1.65 2.58
C TRP A 359 -5.42 -0.49 2.78
N LEU A 360 -5.16 0.33 1.75
CA LEU A 360 -4.30 1.52 1.86
C LEU A 360 -4.88 2.54 2.86
N GLY A 361 -6.18 2.78 2.81
CA GLY A 361 -6.89 3.63 3.78
C GLY A 361 -6.68 3.11 5.20
N TRP A 362 -6.93 1.81 5.40
CA TRP A 362 -6.81 1.18 6.72
C TRP A 362 -5.40 1.29 7.33
N ILE A 363 -4.33 1.05 6.55
CA ILE A 363 -2.95 1.12 7.06
C ILE A 363 -2.43 2.55 7.22
N SER A 364 -3.05 3.55 6.58
CA SER A 364 -2.65 4.96 6.62
C SER A 364 -3.57 5.83 7.49
N TYR A 365 -4.65 5.27 8.01
CA TYR A 365 -5.58 5.95 8.92
C TYR A 365 -5.22 5.63 10.37
N GLY A 366 -5.22 6.65 11.23
CA GLY A 366 -4.92 6.44 12.63
C GLY A 366 -4.89 7.73 13.44
N SER A 367 -4.47 7.59 14.71
CA SER A 367 -4.31 8.68 15.66
C SER A 367 -2.83 9.02 15.85
N LEU A 368 -2.51 10.31 15.99
CA LEU A 368 -1.23 10.75 16.54
C LEU A 368 -1.25 10.83 18.07
N GLY A 369 -2.39 10.56 18.71
CA GLY A 369 -2.54 10.48 20.15
C GLY A 369 -2.47 11.80 20.91
N ILE A 370 -2.37 12.94 20.24
CA ILE A 370 -2.18 14.25 20.85
C ILE A 370 -3.33 15.19 20.46
N GLY A 371 -4.03 15.74 21.45
CA GLY A 371 -5.05 16.75 21.24
C GLY A 371 -6.12 16.33 20.23
N ARG A 372 -6.35 17.14 19.20
CA ARG A 372 -7.35 16.89 18.15
C ARG A 372 -6.90 15.86 17.08
N PHE A 373 -5.62 15.48 17.03
CA PHE A 373 -5.06 14.59 16.03
C PHE A 373 -5.40 13.11 16.31
N THR A 374 -6.66 12.83 16.66
CA THR A 374 -7.17 11.49 16.94
C THR A 374 -7.64 10.74 15.71
N GLU A 375 -7.92 11.46 14.61
CA GLU A 375 -8.42 10.91 13.34
C GLU A 375 -7.65 11.55 12.20
N VAL A 376 -6.53 10.93 11.82
CA VAL A 376 -5.66 11.41 10.73
C VAL A 376 -5.69 10.42 9.58
N GLY A 377 -5.93 10.93 8.37
CA GLY A 377 -5.90 10.14 7.14
C GLY A 377 -7.24 10.10 6.42
N ALA A 378 -7.31 9.25 5.40
CA ALA A 378 -8.52 9.00 4.62
C ALA A 378 -9.37 7.93 5.29
N GLU A 379 -10.66 8.19 5.50
CA GLU A 379 -11.59 7.20 6.04
C GLU A 379 -11.69 6.01 5.07
N PRO A 380 -11.36 4.77 5.51
CA PRO A 380 -11.12 3.66 4.60
C PRO A 380 -12.29 3.27 3.69
N LEU A 381 -13.53 3.26 4.23
CA LEU A 381 -14.71 2.87 3.46
C LEU A 381 -15.11 3.94 2.45
N THR A 382 -15.08 5.20 2.84
CA THR A 382 -15.34 6.35 1.95
C THR A 382 -14.32 6.39 0.82
N PHE A 383 -13.04 6.18 1.15
CA PHE A 383 -11.96 6.13 0.16
C PHE A 383 -12.15 4.97 -0.82
N ALA A 384 -12.49 3.78 -0.35
CA ALA A 384 -12.77 2.62 -1.20
C ALA A 384 -13.96 2.88 -2.13
N ALA A 385 -15.07 3.42 -1.61
CA ALA A 385 -16.27 3.71 -2.39
C ALA A 385 -15.99 4.72 -3.52
N HIS A 386 -15.31 5.82 -3.21
CA HIS A 386 -14.94 6.83 -4.22
C HIS A 386 -13.96 6.26 -5.25
N THR A 387 -13.02 5.43 -4.83
CA THR A 387 -12.10 4.74 -5.74
C THR A 387 -12.85 3.80 -6.68
N ALA A 388 -13.81 3.00 -6.17
CA ALA A 388 -14.61 2.11 -7.02
C ALA A 388 -15.33 2.89 -8.13
N LEU A 389 -15.96 4.01 -7.78
CA LEU A 389 -16.69 4.85 -8.73
C LEU A 389 -15.79 5.53 -9.76
N THR A 390 -14.74 6.21 -9.30
CA THR A 390 -13.90 7.03 -10.17
C THR A 390 -12.99 6.20 -11.07
N VAL A 391 -12.36 5.15 -10.52
CA VAL A 391 -11.54 4.21 -11.32
C VAL A 391 -12.44 3.41 -12.26
N GLY A 392 -13.61 2.94 -11.80
CA GLY A 392 -14.59 2.23 -12.64
C GLY A 392 -15.08 3.07 -13.82
N ALA A 393 -15.38 4.34 -13.60
CA ALA A 393 -15.70 5.29 -14.66
C ALA A 393 -14.53 5.48 -15.64
N GLY A 394 -13.30 5.59 -15.10
CA GLY A 394 -12.07 5.68 -15.89
C GLY A 394 -11.86 4.45 -16.79
N VAL A 395 -12.05 3.24 -16.28
CA VAL A 395 -11.96 1.97 -17.04
C VAL A 395 -12.97 1.97 -18.17
N THR A 396 -14.23 2.30 -17.87
CA THR A 396 -15.30 2.40 -18.88
C THR A 396 -14.92 3.37 -20.00
N PHE A 397 -14.48 4.57 -19.63
CA PHE A 397 -14.05 5.59 -20.59
C PHE A 397 -12.84 5.11 -21.41
N GLY A 398 -11.80 4.57 -20.77
CA GLY A 398 -10.60 4.09 -21.42
C GLY A 398 -10.86 2.96 -22.42
N MET A 399 -11.75 2.02 -22.07
CA MET A 399 -12.16 0.95 -22.97
C MET A 399 -12.91 1.49 -24.20
N LEU A 400 -13.87 2.39 -24.00
CA LEU A 400 -14.63 2.99 -25.11
C LEU A 400 -13.74 3.86 -26.02
N LEU A 401 -12.86 4.67 -25.43
CA LEU A 401 -11.93 5.50 -26.18
C LEU A 401 -10.96 4.65 -27.01
N SER A 402 -10.44 3.58 -26.43
CA SER A 402 -9.51 2.68 -27.13
C SER A 402 -10.18 2.00 -28.33
N ARG A 403 -11.46 1.60 -28.18
CA ARG A 403 -12.23 1.05 -29.30
C ARG A 403 -12.46 2.06 -30.42
N ALA A 404 -12.64 3.33 -30.07
CA ALA A 404 -12.83 4.39 -31.06
C ALA A 404 -11.51 4.75 -31.80
N LEU A 405 -10.37 4.61 -31.13
CA LEU A 405 -9.05 5.00 -31.67
C LEU A 405 -8.33 3.88 -32.43
N VAL A 406 -8.63 2.61 -32.14
CA VAL A 406 -8.03 1.46 -32.85
C VAL A 406 -8.92 1.08 -34.03
N PRO A 407 -8.47 1.31 -35.28
CA PRO A 407 -9.24 0.90 -36.46
C PRO A 407 -9.44 -0.62 -36.48
N ASP A 408 -10.60 -1.07 -36.95
CA ASP A 408 -11.03 -2.47 -37.05
C ASP A 408 -10.17 -3.33 -38.03
N SER A 409 -8.97 -2.92 -38.39
CA SER A 409 -8.10 -3.60 -39.37
C SER A 409 -7.68 -5.02 -38.94
N SER A 410 -7.89 -5.42 -37.69
CA SER A 410 -7.68 -6.80 -37.24
C SER A 410 -8.95 -7.67 -37.37
N ARG A 411 -10.06 -7.11 -37.81
CA ARG A 411 -11.36 -7.80 -38.01
C ARG A 411 -11.65 -8.18 -39.45
N GLU A 412 -10.83 -7.84 -40.39
CA GLU A 412 -10.91 -8.47 -41.69
C GLU A 412 -10.47 -9.93 -41.56
N LEU A 413 -11.46 -10.81 -41.29
CA LEU A 413 -11.30 -12.23 -41.54
C LEU A 413 -10.69 -12.37 -42.91
N PRO A 414 -9.63 -13.17 -43.10
CA PRO A 414 -9.15 -13.47 -44.46
C PRO A 414 -10.40 -13.95 -45.22
N ARG A 415 -10.84 -13.19 -46.19
CA ARG A 415 -11.76 -13.68 -47.20
C ARG A 415 -11.04 -14.87 -47.81
N PHE A 416 -11.39 -16.07 -47.38
CA PHE A 416 -11.04 -17.24 -48.12
C PHE A 416 -11.62 -16.99 -49.52
N ALA A 417 -10.73 -16.59 -50.42
CA ALA A 417 -11.05 -16.47 -51.80
C ALA A 417 -11.69 -17.81 -52.20
N ASP A 418 -12.88 -17.71 -52.78
CA ASP A 418 -13.65 -18.81 -53.33
C ASP A 418 -12.85 -19.42 -54.50
N GLU A 419 -11.76 -20.11 -54.19
CA GLU A 419 -11.04 -20.96 -55.16
C GLU A 419 -11.90 -22.21 -55.35
N ARG A 420 -12.95 -22.05 -56.15
CA ARG A 420 -13.55 -23.21 -56.80
C ARG A 420 -12.49 -23.78 -57.71
N PRO A 421 -12.06 -25.06 -57.54
CA PRO A 421 -11.22 -25.70 -58.54
C PRO A 421 -12.01 -25.79 -59.84
N ASN A 422 -11.53 -25.16 -60.90
CA ASN A 422 -11.99 -25.41 -62.25
C ASN A 422 -11.71 -26.89 -62.54
N LEU A 423 -12.72 -27.73 -62.35
CA LEU A 423 -12.78 -29.05 -62.91
C LEU A 423 -13.20 -28.88 -64.40
N GLY A 424 -12.19 -28.78 -65.28
CA GLY A 424 -12.32 -29.00 -66.73
C GLY A 424 -11.98 -30.44 -67.04
#